data_c20ae885a417b9bd312ee8a0ae6a0f17
#
_entry.id   c20ae885a417b9bd312ee8a0ae6a0f17
#
_cell.length_a   1.000
_cell.length_b   1.000
_cell.length_c   1.000
_cell.angle_alpha   90.00
_cell.angle_beta   90.00
_cell.angle_gamma   90.00
#
_symmetry.space_group_name_H-M   'P 1'
#
loop_
_entity.id
_entity.type
_entity.pdbx_description
1 polymer ?
#
loop_
_entity_poly.entity_id
_entity_poly.type
_entity_poly.pdbx_seq_one_letter_code
_entity_poly.pdbx_strand_id
1 'polypeptide(L)'
;AETKCPYLPPHEWALDFPHLMLRAKAQNFENKDTKWRDRIITSTDPIFDAISTPGIAQMANAAANSKPLRKAGQALFGIHQDAPLPTFIPKPLTESLEGYIGDHAQVTSSEKTTGKVAIFVTCYGDHNEPQMVEDLIAVLNHNGVPVKILQDAKCCGMPKLELGDLKKVEKMKDANIPVFQQAIAEGYDIIAPIPSCVLMYKQELPLMFPGHTDVANVKAHFFDPFEYL
;
A
#
# COMPACT_ATOMS: atom_id res chain seq x y z
N ALA A 1 -16.95 -7.00 -9.46
CA ALA A 1 -17.41 -8.32 -9.95
C ALA A 1 -18.08 -9.12 -8.83
N GLU A 2 -17.50 -9.17 -7.64
CA GLU A 2 -18.00 -9.96 -6.50
C GLU A 2 -19.44 -9.60 -6.11
N THR A 3 -19.79 -8.32 -6.02
CA THR A 3 -21.13 -7.86 -5.67
C THR A 3 -22.23 -8.24 -6.67
N LYS A 4 -21.87 -8.73 -7.85
CA LYS A 4 -22.79 -9.05 -8.96
C LYS A 4 -22.76 -10.53 -9.37
N CYS A 5 -21.79 -11.30 -8.87
CA CYS A 5 -21.63 -12.70 -9.27
C CYS A 5 -22.54 -13.60 -8.39
N PRO A 6 -23.48 -14.37 -8.99
CA PRO A 6 -24.37 -15.23 -8.23
C PRO A 6 -23.69 -16.52 -7.73
N TYR A 7 -22.48 -16.80 -8.17
CA TYR A 7 -21.77 -18.06 -7.88
C TYR A 7 -20.73 -17.93 -6.76
N LEU A 8 -20.69 -16.77 -6.07
CA LEU A 8 -19.86 -16.57 -4.88
C LEU A 8 -20.46 -17.31 -3.66
N PRO A 9 -19.66 -17.53 -2.60
CA PRO A 9 -20.21 -18.02 -1.35
C PRO A 9 -21.45 -17.19 -0.90
N PRO A 10 -22.55 -17.83 -0.46
CA PRO A 10 -22.68 -19.25 -0.07
C PRO A 10 -23.04 -20.24 -1.19
N HIS A 11 -22.93 -19.88 -2.46
CA HIS A 11 -23.20 -20.82 -3.56
C HIS A 11 -22.24 -22.02 -3.49
N GLU A 12 -22.72 -23.23 -3.86
CA GLU A 12 -21.95 -24.49 -3.80
C GLU A 12 -20.63 -24.46 -4.59
N TRP A 13 -20.57 -23.69 -5.66
CA TRP A 13 -19.36 -23.53 -6.47
C TRP A 13 -18.32 -22.63 -5.81
N ALA A 14 -18.72 -21.79 -4.89
CA ALA A 14 -17.82 -20.88 -4.15
C ALA A 14 -16.75 -20.25 -5.04
N LEU A 15 -17.16 -19.71 -6.21
CA LEU A 15 -16.22 -19.17 -7.20
C LEU A 15 -15.45 -17.99 -6.65
N ASP A 16 -14.12 -18.08 -6.77
CA ASP A 16 -13.20 -17.02 -6.43
C ASP A 16 -12.37 -16.66 -7.69
N PHE A 17 -12.99 -15.90 -8.57
CA PHE A 17 -12.40 -15.50 -9.83
C PHE A 17 -11.18 -14.58 -9.68
N PRO A 18 -11.16 -13.57 -8.77
CA PRO A 18 -9.99 -12.74 -8.54
C PRO A 18 -8.74 -13.55 -8.19
N HIS A 19 -8.83 -14.45 -7.21
CA HIS A 19 -7.67 -15.27 -6.83
C HIS A 19 -7.30 -16.32 -7.89
N LEU A 20 -8.27 -16.81 -8.69
CA LEU A 20 -7.94 -17.63 -9.85
C LEU A 20 -7.07 -16.85 -10.85
N MET A 21 -7.40 -15.58 -11.11
CA MET A 21 -6.59 -14.74 -12.01
C MET A 21 -5.22 -14.40 -11.41
N LEU A 22 -5.11 -14.16 -10.11
CA LEU A 22 -3.82 -13.97 -9.44
C LEU A 22 -2.94 -15.22 -9.57
N ARG A 23 -3.50 -16.42 -9.42
CA ARG A 23 -2.77 -17.69 -9.65
C ARG A 23 -2.29 -17.84 -11.10
N ALA A 24 -3.12 -17.49 -12.08
CA ALA A 24 -2.73 -17.50 -13.48
C ALA A 24 -1.60 -16.50 -13.76
N LYS A 25 -1.66 -15.29 -13.18
CA LYS A 25 -0.57 -14.29 -13.26
C LYS A 25 0.72 -14.80 -12.63
N ALA A 26 0.65 -15.46 -11.46
CA ALA A 26 1.82 -16.05 -10.83
C ALA A 26 2.47 -17.13 -11.71
N GLN A 27 1.68 -17.99 -12.35
CA GLN A 27 2.18 -18.99 -13.30
C GLN A 27 2.86 -18.34 -14.52
N ASN A 28 2.25 -17.29 -15.09
CA ASN A 28 2.86 -16.53 -16.19
C ASN A 28 4.18 -15.87 -15.78
N PHE A 29 4.25 -15.36 -14.53
CA PHE A 29 5.48 -14.77 -14.01
C PHE A 29 6.60 -15.81 -13.87
N GLU A 30 6.31 -16.99 -13.33
CA GLU A 30 7.26 -18.11 -13.22
C GLU A 30 7.74 -18.60 -14.60
N ASN A 31 6.85 -18.68 -15.58
CA ASN A 31 7.15 -19.02 -16.95
C ASN A 31 7.93 -17.94 -17.73
N LYS A 32 8.19 -16.78 -17.09
CA LYS A 32 8.86 -15.60 -17.69
C LYS A 32 8.07 -14.92 -18.83
N ASP A 33 6.77 -15.14 -18.89
CA ASP A 33 5.89 -14.56 -19.92
C ASP A 33 5.51 -13.09 -19.61
N THR A 34 5.97 -12.55 -18.48
CA THR A 34 5.76 -11.15 -18.09
C THR A 34 6.74 -10.21 -18.78
N LYS A 35 6.23 -9.09 -19.29
CA LYS A 35 7.04 -8.07 -19.96
C LYS A 35 8.00 -7.38 -18.99
N TRP A 36 9.19 -7.03 -19.45
CA TRP A 36 10.19 -6.33 -18.64
C TRP A 36 9.66 -5.00 -18.07
N ARG A 37 8.86 -4.26 -18.87
CA ARG A 37 8.24 -3.00 -18.46
C ARG A 37 7.33 -3.16 -17.25
N ASP A 38 6.54 -4.26 -17.20
CA ASP A 38 5.60 -4.52 -16.11
C ASP A 38 6.36 -4.83 -14.81
N ARG A 39 7.52 -5.49 -14.92
CA ARG A 39 8.44 -5.72 -13.79
C ARG A 39 9.03 -4.43 -13.24
N ILE A 40 9.36 -3.46 -14.12
CA ILE A 40 9.86 -2.15 -13.71
C ILE A 40 8.73 -1.34 -13.05
N ILE A 41 7.59 -1.16 -13.72
CA ILE A 41 6.49 -0.32 -13.24
C ILE A 41 5.98 -0.78 -11.86
N THR A 42 5.98 -2.09 -11.59
CA THR A 42 5.58 -2.65 -10.30
C THR A 42 6.67 -2.60 -9.22
N SER A 43 7.85 -2.08 -9.52
CA SER A 43 8.95 -1.91 -8.55
C SER A 43 8.87 -0.53 -7.90
N THR A 44 7.84 -0.32 -7.08
CA THR A 44 7.47 0.99 -6.52
C THR A 44 8.56 1.59 -5.65
N ASP A 45 9.02 0.90 -4.59
CA ASP A 45 9.99 1.47 -3.66
C ASP A 45 11.25 2.01 -4.35
N PRO A 46 12.06 1.21 -5.11
CA PRO A 46 13.29 1.72 -5.68
C PRO A 46 13.07 2.81 -6.74
N ILE A 47 11.91 2.82 -7.41
CA ILE A 47 11.60 3.83 -8.41
C ILE A 47 11.14 5.12 -7.73
N PHE A 48 10.27 5.02 -6.74
CA PHE A 48 9.72 6.17 -6.04
C PHE A 48 10.80 6.86 -5.20
N ASP A 49 11.62 6.10 -4.48
CA ASP A 49 12.77 6.63 -3.75
C ASP A 49 13.74 7.39 -4.70
N ALA A 50 14.04 6.81 -5.86
CA ALA A 50 14.92 7.46 -6.84
C ALA A 50 14.30 8.73 -7.44
N ILE A 51 12.98 8.74 -7.71
CA ILE A 51 12.30 9.90 -8.30
C ILE A 51 12.05 10.99 -7.26
N SER A 52 11.67 10.64 -6.02
CA SER A 52 11.39 11.60 -4.95
C SER A 52 12.67 12.23 -4.37
N THR A 53 13.54 12.68 -5.29
CA THR A 53 14.78 13.39 -4.96
C THR A 53 14.67 14.80 -5.53
N PRO A 54 15.15 15.86 -4.81
CA PRO A 54 15.17 17.21 -5.33
C PRO A 54 15.85 17.30 -6.71
N GLY A 55 15.19 17.95 -7.67
CA GLY A 55 15.61 18.04 -9.06
C GLY A 55 15.08 16.89 -9.94
N ILE A 56 15.13 15.64 -9.49
CA ILE A 56 14.62 14.48 -10.26
C ILE A 56 13.09 14.50 -10.28
N ALA A 57 12.44 14.76 -9.17
CA ALA A 57 10.98 14.87 -9.09
C ALA A 57 10.45 15.96 -10.04
N GLN A 58 11.09 17.14 -10.06
CA GLN A 58 10.70 18.22 -10.96
C GLN A 58 10.88 17.82 -12.43
N MET A 59 11.98 17.14 -12.78
CA MET A 59 12.22 16.65 -14.14
C MET A 59 11.19 15.57 -14.54
N ALA A 60 10.89 14.63 -13.66
CA ALA A 60 9.89 13.59 -13.90
C ALA A 60 8.50 14.21 -14.12
N ASN A 61 8.10 15.16 -13.28
CA ASN A 61 6.83 15.87 -13.40
C ASN A 61 6.78 16.72 -14.69
N ALA A 62 7.86 17.40 -15.05
CA ALA A 62 7.94 18.14 -16.32
C ALA A 62 7.83 17.19 -17.53
N ALA A 63 8.49 16.03 -17.47
CA ALA A 63 8.38 15.01 -18.51
C ALA A 63 6.96 14.45 -18.62
N ALA A 64 6.30 14.20 -17.49
CA ALA A 64 4.91 13.75 -17.43
C ALA A 64 3.91 14.76 -18.04
N ASN A 65 4.23 16.04 -18.04
CA ASN A 65 3.43 17.12 -18.65
C ASN A 65 3.84 17.45 -20.10
N SER A 66 4.89 16.85 -20.62
CA SER A 66 5.41 17.11 -21.98
C SER A 66 4.82 16.15 -23.01
N LYS A 67 3.99 16.64 -23.94
CA LYS A 67 3.39 15.81 -25.01
C LYS A 67 4.40 14.97 -25.80
N PRO A 68 5.58 15.50 -26.24
CA PRO A 68 6.56 14.68 -26.96
C PRO A 68 7.13 13.54 -26.10
N LEU A 69 7.44 13.83 -24.82
CA LEU A 69 7.98 12.82 -23.90
C LEU A 69 6.93 11.78 -23.53
N ARG A 70 5.65 12.17 -23.42
CA ARG A 70 4.53 11.25 -23.23
C ARG A 70 4.37 10.28 -24.41
N LYS A 71 4.53 10.76 -25.67
CA LYS A 71 4.52 9.88 -26.85
C LYS A 71 5.70 8.90 -26.85
N ALA A 72 6.89 9.35 -26.48
CA ALA A 72 8.06 8.47 -26.35
C ALA A 72 7.82 7.44 -25.23
N GLY A 73 7.28 7.85 -24.08
CA GLY A 73 6.90 6.96 -22.98
C GLY A 73 5.86 5.91 -23.40
N GLN A 74 4.89 6.28 -24.23
CA GLN A 74 3.93 5.32 -24.79
C GLN A 74 4.61 4.27 -25.67
N ALA A 75 5.56 4.68 -26.51
CA ALA A 75 6.29 3.74 -27.38
C ALA A 75 7.17 2.77 -26.56
N LEU A 76 7.79 3.25 -25.48
CA LEU A 76 8.71 2.44 -24.66
C LEU A 76 7.97 1.59 -23.62
N PHE A 77 7.05 2.18 -22.88
CA PHE A 77 6.39 1.54 -21.73
C PHE A 77 4.95 1.13 -22.02
N GLY A 78 4.38 1.53 -23.16
CA GLY A 78 2.99 1.25 -23.52
C GLY A 78 1.97 1.98 -22.64
N ILE A 79 2.38 3.01 -21.90
CA ILE A 79 1.48 3.87 -21.12
C ILE A 79 0.92 4.91 -22.07
N HIS A 80 -0.42 4.94 -22.25
CA HIS A 80 -1.06 5.88 -23.16
C HIS A 80 -0.65 7.32 -22.85
N GLN A 81 -0.37 8.12 -23.90
CA GLN A 81 0.11 9.49 -23.73
C GLN A 81 -0.82 10.39 -22.91
N ASP A 82 -2.13 10.13 -22.94
CA ASP A 82 -3.14 10.90 -22.20
C ASP A 82 -3.57 10.25 -20.87
N ALA A 83 -2.93 9.12 -20.48
CA ALA A 83 -3.20 8.52 -19.18
C ALA A 83 -2.76 9.47 -18.06
N PRO A 84 -3.56 9.68 -16.99
CA PRO A 84 -3.11 10.45 -15.85
C PRO A 84 -1.92 9.75 -15.21
N LEU A 85 -0.86 10.52 -14.91
CA LEU A 85 0.28 10.05 -14.14
C LEU A 85 0.30 10.76 -12.78
N PRO A 86 0.69 10.07 -11.72
CA PRO A 86 0.84 10.70 -10.41
C PRO A 86 1.97 11.75 -10.46
N THR A 87 1.83 12.79 -9.65
CA THR A 87 2.88 13.78 -9.42
C THR A 87 3.81 13.27 -8.32
N PHE A 88 5.11 13.42 -8.48
CA PHE A 88 6.08 13.06 -7.46
C PHE A 88 6.47 14.28 -6.64
N ILE A 89 6.53 14.12 -5.32
CA ILE A 89 7.07 15.14 -4.41
C ILE A 89 8.59 14.97 -4.28
N PRO A 90 9.33 16.09 -4.06
CA PRO A 90 10.81 16.07 -4.04
C PRO A 90 11.41 15.50 -2.76
N LYS A 91 10.60 15.19 -1.77
CA LYS A 91 11.00 14.62 -0.49
C LYS A 91 9.87 13.73 0.03
N PRO A 92 10.13 12.47 0.41
CA PRO A 92 9.12 11.61 1.01
C PRO A 92 8.45 12.24 2.23
N LEU A 93 7.14 12.01 2.38
CA LEU A 93 6.38 12.56 3.50
C LEU A 93 6.88 12.02 4.85
N THR A 94 7.25 10.74 4.91
CA THR A 94 7.80 10.10 6.11
C THR A 94 9.03 10.83 6.64
N GLU A 95 9.93 11.31 5.77
CA GLU A 95 11.06 12.13 6.21
C GLU A 95 10.64 13.49 6.79
N SER A 96 9.53 14.05 6.31
CA SER A 96 8.98 15.31 6.81
C SER A 96 8.25 15.15 8.13
N LEU A 97 7.75 13.94 8.41
CA LEU A 97 7.04 13.53 9.60
C LEU A 97 7.90 12.67 10.54
N GLU A 98 9.23 12.72 10.41
CA GLU A 98 10.13 11.99 11.29
C GLU A 98 9.89 12.40 12.76
N GLY A 99 9.69 11.40 13.63
CA GLY A 99 9.40 11.62 15.04
C GLY A 99 8.03 12.23 15.34
N TYR A 100 7.14 12.33 14.33
CA TYR A 100 5.79 12.84 14.56
C TYR A 100 5.02 11.90 15.49
N ILE A 101 4.57 12.45 16.60
CA ILE A 101 3.61 11.87 17.53
C ILE A 101 2.54 12.93 17.74
N GLY A 102 1.33 12.65 17.31
CA GLY A 102 0.19 13.57 17.41
C GLY A 102 -0.15 13.91 18.87
N ASP A 103 -0.88 15.01 19.02
CA ASP A 103 -1.25 15.52 20.33
C ASP A 103 -2.04 14.47 21.13
N HIS A 104 -1.62 14.25 22.38
CA HIS A 104 -2.14 13.15 23.20
C HIS A 104 -3.45 13.55 23.87
N ALA A 105 -4.54 13.44 23.14
CA ALA A 105 -5.84 13.37 23.75
C ALA A 105 -5.99 12.06 24.55
N GLN A 106 -7.00 12.01 25.38
CA GLN A 106 -7.28 10.86 26.23
C GLN A 106 -7.54 9.62 25.37
N VAL A 107 -6.68 8.59 25.47
CA VAL A 107 -6.86 7.32 24.73
C VAL A 107 -8.19 6.70 25.13
N THR A 108 -9.08 6.52 24.15
CA THR A 108 -10.38 5.86 24.34
C THR A 108 -10.38 4.55 23.55
N SER A 109 -10.10 3.45 24.23
CA SER A 109 -10.17 2.12 23.62
C SER A 109 -11.61 1.63 23.51
N SER A 110 -11.86 0.79 22.51
CA SER A 110 -13.09 0.04 22.35
C SER A 110 -12.86 -1.47 22.49
N GLU A 111 -13.89 -2.29 22.31
CA GLU A 111 -13.73 -3.75 22.27
C GLU A 111 -12.84 -4.22 21.08
N LYS A 112 -12.76 -3.43 20.01
CA LYS A 112 -12.07 -3.79 18.76
C LYS A 112 -10.80 -3.00 18.49
N THR A 113 -10.63 -1.84 19.13
CA THR A 113 -9.53 -0.91 18.85
C THR A 113 -8.83 -0.46 20.11
N THR A 114 -7.52 -0.23 20.01
CA THR A 114 -6.69 0.24 21.14
C THR A 114 -6.91 1.71 21.49
N GLY A 115 -7.55 2.46 20.59
CA GLY A 115 -7.77 3.91 20.75
C GLY A 115 -6.60 4.79 20.35
N LYS A 116 -5.52 4.23 19.78
CA LYS A 116 -4.39 4.95 19.21
C LYS A 116 -3.86 4.23 17.97
N VAL A 117 -3.35 4.97 16.99
CA VAL A 117 -3.00 4.43 15.68
C VAL A 117 -1.57 4.73 15.26
N ALA A 118 -0.96 3.78 14.56
CA ALA A 118 0.25 3.96 13.77
C ALA A 118 -0.13 3.98 12.28
N ILE A 119 0.15 5.08 11.59
CA ILE A 119 -0.18 5.22 10.18
C ILE A 119 0.89 4.56 9.33
N PHE A 120 0.48 3.58 8.53
CA PHE A 120 1.23 3.08 7.39
C PHE A 120 0.99 4.01 6.21
N VAL A 121 1.93 4.93 5.94
CA VAL A 121 1.79 6.00 4.95
C VAL A 121 1.58 5.47 3.54
N THR A 122 2.09 4.28 3.24
CA THR A 122 2.11 3.63 1.93
C THR A 122 3.02 4.31 0.91
N CYS A 123 3.48 3.59 -0.11
CA CYS A 123 4.34 4.16 -1.14
C CYS A 123 3.68 5.32 -1.89
N TYR A 124 2.36 5.27 -2.10
CA TYR A 124 1.62 6.31 -2.82
C TYR A 124 1.43 7.57 -1.98
N GLY A 125 1.06 7.44 -0.71
CA GLY A 125 0.93 8.57 0.21
C GLY A 125 2.28 9.26 0.47
N ASP A 126 3.34 8.47 0.53
CA ASP A 126 4.69 8.95 0.84
C ASP A 126 5.33 9.75 -0.30
N HIS A 127 5.07 9.38 -1.56
CA HIS A 127 5.76 9.94 -2.72
C HIS A 127 4.89 10.75 -3.69
N ASN A 128 3.56 10.56 -3.64
CA ASN A 128 2.65 11.14 -4.65
C ASN A 128 1.52 11.99 -4.06
N GLU A 129 0.85 11.52 -3.00
CA GLU A 129 -0.34 12.15 -2.42
C GLU A 129 -0.19 12.38 -0.91
N PRO A 130 0.76 13.21 -0.48
CA PRO A 130 1.00 13.48 0.94
C PRO A 130 -0.22 14.10 1.63
N GLN A 131 -0.98 14.92 0.93
CA GLN A 131 -2.17 15.59 1.47
C GLN A 131 -3.20 14.61 2.02
N MET A 132 -3.39 13.46 1.37
CA MET A 132 -4.30 12.41 1.83
C MET A 132 -3.90 11.89 3.22
N VAL A 133 -2.61 11.76 3.49
CA VAL A 133 -2.09 11.30 4.80
C VAL A 133 -2.21 12.43 5.83
N GLU A 134 -1.89 13.66 5.47
CA GLU A 134 -2.02 14.84 6.32
C GLU A 134 -3.48 15.07 6.73
N ASP A 135 -4.42 14.94 5.80
CA ASP A 135 -5.86 15.03 6.07
C ASP A 135 -6.32 13.91 7.02
N LEU A 136 -5.83 12.68 6.83
CA LEU A 136 -6.11 11.57 7.74
C LEU A 136 -5.58 11.87 9.16
N ILE A 137 -4.37 12.38 9.28
CA ILE A 137 -3.79 12.82 10.57
C ILE A 137 -4.68 13.90 11.21
N ALA A 138 -5.11 14.88 10.42
CA ALA A 138 -5.97 15.95 10.92
C ALA A 138 -7.32 15.43 11.43
N VAL A 139 -7.95 14.49 10.71
CA VAL A 139 -9.21 13.84 11.13
C VAL A 139 -9.02 13.05 12.41
N LEU A 140 -7.96 12.25 12.51
CA LEU A 140 -7.67 11.46 13.71
C LEU A 140 -7.41 12.35 14.93
N ASN A 141 -6.59 13.39 14.76
CA ASN A 141 -6.31 14.36 15.84
C ASN A 141 -7.59 15.10 16.27
N HIS A 142 -8.45 15.50 15.32
CA HIS A 142 -9.73 16.16 15.64
C HIS A 142 -10.63 15.24 16.48
N ASN A 143 -10.60 13.94 16.24
CA ASN A 143 -11.35 12.94 17.01
C ASN A 143 -10.62 12.48 18.28
N GLY A 144 -9.49 13.09 18.63
CA GLY A 144 -8.75 12.78 19.84
C GLY A 144 -8.01 11.44 19.79
N VAL A 145 -7.76 10.89 18.60
CA VAL A 145 -7.03 9.63 18.42
C VAL A 145 -5.53 9.93 18.31
N PRO A 146 -4.70 9.47 19.26
CA PRO A 146 -3.25 9.63 19.17
C PRO A 146 -2.67 8.92 17.96
N VAL A 147 -1.81 9.60 17.22
CA VAL A 147 -1.23 9.14 15.95
C VAL A 147 0.28 9.08 16.06
N LYS A 148 0.89 8.02 15.53
CA LYS A 148 2.31 8.00 15.15
C LYS A 148 2.48 7.57 13.69
N ILE A 149 3.61 7.90 13.09
CA ILE A 149 3.95 7.52 11.71
C ILE A 149 4.93 6.34 11.73
N LEU A 150 4.66 5.32 10.93
CA LEU A 150 5.58 4.21 10.71
C LEU A 150 6.67 4.64 9.71
N GLN A 151 7.93 4.68 10.16
CA GLN A 151 9.06 5.18 9.36
C GLN A 151 9.68 4.14 8.43
N ASP A 152 9.86 2.90 8.90
CA ASP A 152 10.66 1.88 8.20
C ASP A 152 9.84 0.93 7.32
N ALA A 153 8.55 1.21 7.15
CA ALA A 153 7.67 0.36 6.36
C ALA A 153 7.94 0.51 4.85
N LYS A 154 7.95 -0.62 4.14
CA LYS A 154 8.10 -0.69 2.69
C LYS A 154 6.73 -0.80 2.01
N CYS A 155 6.70 -0.75 0.66
CA CYS A 155 5.47 -1.00 -0.11
C CYS A 155 4.74 -2.26 0.40
N CYS A 156 3.41 -2.23 0.42
CA CYS A 156 2.59 -3.36 0.87
C CYS A 156 2.77 -4.64 0.02
N GLY A 157 3.28 -4.50 -1.21
CA GLY A 157 3.49 -5.61 -2.12
C GLY A 157 2.35 -5.85 -3.11
N MET A 158 1.24 -5.14 -3.04
CA MET A 158 0.11 -5.31 -3.95
C MET A 158 0.50 -5.23 -5.45
N PRO A 159 1.34 -4.27 -5.92
CA PRO A 159 1.79 -4.25 -7.31
C PRO A 159 2.55 -5.51 -7.72
N LYS A 160 3.28 -6.13 -6.80
CA LYS A 160 4.00 -7.40 -7.05
C LYS A 160 3.08 -8.59 -7.04
N LEU A 161 2.06 -8.61 -6.18
CA LEU A 161 1.01 -9.62 -6.19
C LEU A 161 0.26 -9.60 -7.52
N GLU A 162 -0.13 -8.42 -7.98
CA GLU A 162 -0.80 -8.22 -9.27
C GLU A 162 0.07 -8.60 -10.49
N LEU A 163 1.39 -8.51 -10.36
CA LEU A 163 2.32 -9.01 -11.37
C LEU A 163 2.48 -10.52 -11.34
N GLY A 164 2.26 -11.17 -10.19
CA GLY A 164 2.51 -12.57 -9.93
C GLY A 164 3.90 -12.88 -9.32
N ASP A 165 4.66 -11.84 -8.90
CA ASP A 165 5.98 -12.00 -8.25
C ASP A 165 5.81 -12.29 -6.76
N LEU A 166 5.35 -13.51 -6.44
CA LEU A 166 5.04 -13.92 -5.06
C LEU A 166 6.27 -13.92 -4.15
N LYS A 167 7.46 -14.20 -4.70
CA LYS A 167 8.73 -14.14 -3.93
C LYS A 167 9.05 -12.72 -3.47
N LYS A 168 8.70 -11.72 -4.28
CA LYS A 168 8.90 -10.32 -3.89
C LYS A 168 7.85 -9.88 -2.88
N VAL A 169 6.62 -10.36 -3.00
CA VAL A 169 5.55 -10.16 -1.99
C VAL A 169 6.01 -10.70 -0.63
N GLU A 170 6.54 -11.92 -0.58
CA GLU A 170 7.08 -12.51 0.65
C GLU A 170 8.17 -11.63 1.29
N LYS A 171 9.13 -11.14 0.48
CA LYS A 171 10.18 -10.24 0.98
C LYS A 171 9.63 -8.92 1.55
N MET A 172 8.59 -8.36 0.94
CA MET A 172 7.92 -7.15 1.44
C MET A 172 7.15 -7.43 2.73
N LYS A 173 6.49 -8.59 2.84
CA LYS A 173 5.90 -9.07 4.08
C LYS A 173 6.95 -9.19 5.19
N ASP A 174 8.08 -9.84 4.90
CA ASP A 174 9.16 -10.05 5.88
C ASP A 174 9.78 -8.74 6.37
N ALA A 175 9.78 -7.70 5.53
CA ALA A 175 10.23 -6.36 5.92
C ALA A 175 9.20 -5.63 6.79
N ASN A 176 7.90 -5.71 6.46
CA ASN A 176 6.86 -4.92 7.10
C ASN A 176 6.29 -5.54 8.38
N ILE A 177 6.14 -6.86 8.44
CA ILE A 177 5.54 -7.54 9.61
C ILE A 177 6.26 -7.19 10.91
N PRO A 178 7.61 -7.20 11.00
CA PRO A 178 8.31 -6.80 12.23
C PRO A 178 8.03 -5.34 12.64
N VAL A 179 7.96 -4.42 11.68
CA VAL A 179 7.65 -3.01 11.94
C VAL A 179 6.24 -2.84 12.53
N PHE A 180 5.27 -3.55 11.97
CA PHE A 180 3.89 -3.53 12.47
C PHE A 180 3.77 -4.21 13.83
N GLN A 181 4.41 -5.34 14.03
CA GLN A 181 4.45 -6.05 15.32
C GLN A 181 5.03 -5.17 16.44
N GLN A 182 6.06 -4.40 16.15
CA GLN A 182 6.61 -3.45 17.11
C GLN A 182 5.56 -2.39 17.49
N ALA A 183 4.87 -1.80 16.53
CA ALA A 183 3.83 -0.81 16.81
C ALA A 183 2.66 -1.42 17.61
N ILE A 184 2.25 -2.65 17.28
CA ILE A 184 1.21 -3.39 18.02
C ILE A 184 1.67 -3.68 19.46
N ALA A 185 2.91 -4.09 19.67
CA ALA A 185 3.46 -4.30 21.01
C ALA A 185 3.51 -3.02 21.86
N GLU A 186 3.65 -1.86 21.23
CA GLU A 186 3.53 -0.54 21.87
C GLU A 186 2.05 -0.12 22.07
N GLY A 187 1.10 -0.97 21.69
CA GLY A 187 -0.34 -0.81 21.86
C GLY A 187 -1.02 0.05 20.80
N TYR A 188 -0.45 0.19 19.61
CA TYR A 188 -1.08 0.88 18.47
C TYR A 188 -1.78 -0.13 17.57
N ASP A 189 -2.92 0.29 17.02
CA ASP A 189 -3.48 -0.32 15.82
C ASP A 189 -2.82 0.28 14.57
N ILE A 190 -2.86 -0.43 13.46
CA ILE A 190 -2.31 0.03 12.19
C ILE A 190 -3.44 0.53 11.31
N ILE A 191 -3.24 1.67 10.68
CA ILE A 191 -4.20 2.23 9.72
C ILE A 191 -3.48 2.60 8.42
N ALA A 192 -4.12 2.38 7.29
CA ALA A 192 -3.58 2.79 5.99
C ALA A 192 -4.66 3.49 5.15
N PRO A 193 -4.33 4.63 4.50
CA PRO A 193 -5.30 5.40 3.73
C PRO A 193 -5.64 4.75 2.37
N ILE A 194 -4.86 3.77 1.92
CA ILE A 194 -5.03 3.12 0.62
C ILE A 194 -5.73 1.77 0.76
N PRO A 195 -6.97 1.59 0.21
CA PRO A 195 -7.75 0.36 0.39
C PRO A 195 -7.05 -0.92 -0.08
N SER A 196 -6.27 -0.85 -1.16
CA SER A 196 -5.52 -2.02 -1.64
C SER A 196 -4.41 -2.46 -0.68
N CYS A 197 -3.82 -1.52 0.08
CA CYS A 197 -2.86 -1.85 1.13
C CYS A 197 -3.56 -2.46 2.35
N VAL A 198 -4.76 -1.99 2.70
CA VAL A 198 -5.60 -2.60 3.73
C VAL A 198 -5.97 -4.02 3.33
N LEU A 199 -6.44 -4.22 2.09
CA LEU A 199 -6.78 -5.54 1.54
C LEU A 199 -5.60 -6.50 1.65
N MET A 200 -4.37 -6.02 1.34
CA MET A 200 -3.15 -6.84 1.41
C MET A 200 -2.95 -7.46 2.80
N TYR A 201 -3.08 -6.68 3.86
CA TYR A 201 -2.85 -7.17 5.23
C TYR A 201 -4.06 -7.85 5.86
N LYS A 202 -5.27 -7.46 5.47
CA LYS A 202 -6.50 -8.07 6.00
C LYS A 202 -6.90 -9.37 5.30
N GLN A 203 -6.56 -9.54 4.02
CA GLN A 203 -7.03 -10.67 3.22
C GLN A 203 -5.91 -11.42 2.51
N GLU A 204 -5.11 -10.77 1.68
CA GLU A 204 -4.19 -11.43 0.76
C GLU A 204 -3.05 -12.16 1.49
N LEU A 205 -2.34 -11.48 2.38
CA LEU A 205 -1.24 -12.11 3.14
C LEU A 205 -1.72 -13.24 4.04
N PRO A 206 -2.84 -13.13 4.78
CA PRO A 206 -3.40 -14.26 5.53
C PRO A 206 -3.76 -15.48 4.66
N LEU A 207 -4.22 -15.26 3.43
CA LEU A 207 -4.50 -16.35 2.48
C LEU A 207 -3.21 -16.98 1.91
N MET A 208 -2.18 -16.16 1.67
CA MET A 208 -0.89 -16.63 1.16
C MET A 208 -0.06 -17.35 2.22
N PHE A 209 -0.17 -16.95 3.48
CA PHE A 209 0.61 -17.46 4.60
C PHE A 209 -0.30 -17.97 5.75
N PRO A 210 -1.13 -18.99 5.48
CA PRO A 210 -2.04 -19.54 6.47
C PRO A 210 -1.24 -20.14 7.64
N GLY A 211 -1.65 -19.84 8.86
CA GLY A 211 -0.97 -20.29 10.08
C GLY A 211 0.25 -19.46 10.51
N HIS A 212 0.61 -18.41 9.80
CA HIS A 212 1.65 -17.47 10.23
C HIS A 212 1.11 -16.55 11.33
N THR A 213 1.53 -16.77 12.56
CA THR A 213 0.99 -16.09 13.76
C THR A 213 1.10 -14.55 13.67
N ASP A 214 2.24 -14.03 13.21
CA ASP A 214 2.46 -12.59 13.14
C ASP A 214 1.61 -11.93 12.04
N VAL A 215 1.38 -12.62 10.91
CA VAL A 215 0.47 -12.15 9.86
C VAL A 215 -0.98 -12.11 10.40
N ALA A 216 -1.38 -13.12 11.18
CA ALA A 216 -2.69 -13.16 11.80
C ALA A 216 -2.86 -12.05 12.85
N ASN A 217 -1.82 -11.78 13.65
CA ASN A 217 -1.83 -10.69 14.61
C ASN A 217 -1.92 -9.31 13.92
N VAL A 218 -1.12 -9.09 12.87
CA VAL A 218 -1.21 -7.84 12.06
C VAL A 218 -2.61 -7.70 11.46
N LYS A 219 -3.19 -8.76 10.88
CA LYS A 219 -4.57 -8.74 10.37
C LYS A 219 -5.58 -8.23 11.40
N ALA A 220 -5.46 -8.68 12.65
CA ALA A 220 -6.38 -8.32 13.73
C ALA A 220 -6.29 -6.84 14.14
N HIS A 221 -5.11 -6.22 13.96
CA HIS A 221 -4.82 -4.84 14.33
C HIS A 221 -4.69 -3.89 13.12
N PHE A 222 -5.03 -4.33 11.92
CA PHE A 222 -4.97 -3.51 10.71
C PHE A 222 -6.37 -3.06 10.30
N PHE A 223 -6.55 -1.76 10.09
CA PHE A 223 -7.86 -1.17 9.83
C PHE A 223 -7.86 -0.25 8.60
N ASP A 224 -9.01 -0.18 7.94
CA ASP A 224 -9.37 0.92 7.07
C ASP A 224 -9.73 2.14 7.92
N PRO A 225 -9.45 3.39 7.48
CA PRO A 225 -9.79 4.60 8.23
C PRO A 225 -11.27 4.70 8.63
N PHE A 226 -12.17 4.31 7.73
CA PHE A 226 -13.62 4.35 8.01
C PHE A 226 -14.11 3.18 8.87
N GLU A 227 -13.37 2.09 8.90
CA GLU A 227 -13.63 0.99 9.83
C GLU A 227 -13.18 1.34 11.26
N TYR A 228 -12.14 2.15 11.37
CA TYR A 228 -11.54 2.52 12.66
C TYR A 228 -12.35 3.60 13.39
N LEU A 229 -12.84 4.63 12.68
CA LEU A 229 -13.64 5.75 13.20
C LEU A 229 -15.11 5.39 13.37
#